data_ed504c3a372666055194b3eccc5ed584
#
_entry.id   ed504c3a372666055194b3eccc5ed584
#
_cell.length_a   1.000
_cell.length_b   1.000
_cell.length_c   1.000
_cell.angle_alpha   90.00
_cell.angle_beta   90.00
_cell.angle_gamma   90.00
#
_symmetry.space_group_name_H-M   'P 1'
#
loop_
_entity.id
_entity.type
_entity.pdbx_description
1 polymer ?
#
loop_
_entity_poly.entity_id
_entity_poly.type
_entity_poly.pdbx_seq_one_letter_code
_entity_poly.pdbx_strand_id
1 'polypeptide(L)'
;MSTEEIYQNIIEEAESLEQELIKLRREFHQYPEPGWMEMRTSARIAELLESYGCDQVLMGTEVCKADARMGVPEESLLEQHYKEVNALGQVSEEKLKKTRGGFTGVIGILHGKLSEERTASEKASERASENQVLAFRFDIDALPVTECENMDHFPEKQGFRSICPGYMHACGHDNHIAMLLGAAK
;
A
#
# COMPACT_ATOMS: atom_id res chain seq x y z
N MET A 1 -13.04 -10.64 26.04
CA MET A 1 -12.55 -9.25 25.88
C MET A 1 -13.75 -8.35 25.70
N SER A 2 -13.88 -7.28 26.46
CA SER A 2 -14.94 -6.29 26.24
C SER A 2 -14.64 -5.44 25.01
N THR A 3 -15.65 -4.77 24.47
CA THR A 3 -15.45 -3.84 23.32
C THR A 3 -14.45 -2.74 23.68
N GLU A 4 -14.48 -2.25 24.90
CA GLU A 4 -13.55 -1.22 25.38
C GLU A 4 -12.10 -1.72 25.44
N GLU A 5 -11.86 -2.95 25.91
CA GLU A 5 -10.54 -3.58 25.89
C GLU A 5 -10.01 -3.76 24.45
N ILE A 6 -10.89 -4.09 23.50
CA ILE A 6 -10.50 -4.20 22.08
C ILE A 6 -10.05 -2.84 21.54
N TYR A 7 -10.82 -1.78 21.79
CA TYR A 7 -10.44 -0.44 21.33
C TYR A 7 -9.14 0.05 21.98
N GLN A 8 -8.95 -0.20 23.26
CA GLN A 8 -7.72 0.17 23.94
C GLN A 8 -6.50 -0.55 23.34
N ASN A 9 -6.61 -1.84 23.08
CA ASN A 9 -5.55 -2.62 22.43
C ASN A 9 -5.23 -2.08 21.02
N ILE A 10 -6.24 -1.74 20.21
CA ILE A 10 -6.02 -1.15 18.88
C ILE A 10 -5.25 0.17 18.98
N ILE A 11 -5.59 1.02 19.95
CA ILE A 11 -4.89 2.31 20.17
C ILE A 11 -3.44 2.07 20.53
N GLU A 12 -3.17 1.18 21.49
CA GLU A 12 -1.81 0.85 21.95
C GLU A 12 -0.96 0.25 20.82
N GLU A 13 -1.52 -0.65 20.01
CA GLU A 13 -0.87 -1.20 18.81
C GLU A 13 -0.56 -0.09 17.81
N ALA A 14 -1.53 0.77 17.50
CA ALA A 14 -1.34 1.89 16.56
C ALA A 14 -0.23 2.85 17.04
N GLU A 15 -0.20 3.19 18.32
CA GLU A 15 0.85 4.02 18.92
C GLU A 15 2.23 3.34 18.82
N SER A 16 2.30 2.03 19.00
CA SER A 16 3.55 1.26 18.89
C SER A 16 4.13 1.30 17.46
N LEU A 17 3.30 1.48 16.45
CA LEU A 17 3.69 1.53 15.04
C LEU A 17 4.13 2.92 14.56
N GLU A 18 3.96 3.98 15.36
CA GLU A 18 4.17 5.38 14.92
C GLU A 18 5.47 5.59 14.13
N GLN A 19 6.60 5.17 14.68
CA GLN A 19 7.92 5.40 14.08
C GLN A 19 8.10 4.62 12.77
N GLU A 20 7.53 3.44 12.69
CA GLU A 20 7.55 2.63 11.47
C GLU A 20 6.68 3.27 10.38
N LEU A 21 5.47 3.71 10.72
CA LEU A 21 4.56 4.37 9.79
C LEU A 21 5.14 5.69 9.26
N ILE A 22 5.78 6.49 10.11
CA ILE A 22 6.51 7.70 9.69
C ILE A 22 7.60 7.34 8.69
N LYS A 23 8.37 6.29 8.94
CA LYS A 23 9.45 5.84 8.04
C LYS A 23 8.89 5.36 6.70
N LEU A 24 7.85 4.55 6.71
CA LEU A 24 7.17 4.08 5.50
C LEU A 24 6.59 5.24 4.68
N ARG A 25 5.86 6.15 5.33
CA ARG A 25 5.32 7.33 4.69
C ARG A 25 6.42 8.15 4.00
N ARG A 26 7.57 8.38 4.65
CA ARG A 26 8.71 9.10 4.07
C ARG A 26 9.36 8.34 2.93
N GLU A 27 9.45 7.01 3.01
CA GLU A 27 9.93 6.16 1.92
C GLU A 27 9.07 6.34 0.66
N PHE A 28 7.73 6.22 0.78
CA PHE A 28 6.83 6.39 -0.36
C PHE A 28 6.81 7.82 -0.87
N HIS A 29 6.90 8.83 0.01
CA HIS A 29 7.00 10.23 -0.38
C HIS A 29 8.22 10.51 -1.26
N GLN A 30 9.34 9.86 -0.96
CA GLN A 30 10.60 10.05 -1.67
C GLN A 30 10.59 9.43 -3.08
N TYR A 31 9.78 8.40 -3.31
CA TYR A 31 9.68 7.67 -4.58
C TYR A 31 8.26 7.72 -5.17
N PRO A 32 7.74 8.92 -5.47
CA PRO A 32 6.38 9.06 -5.99
C PRO A 32 6.29 8.57 -7.44
N GLU A 33 5.24 7.82 -7.73
CA GLU A 33 4.96 7.31 -9.05
C GLU A 33 3.54 7.72 -9.49
N PRO A 34 3.33 8.23 -10.72
CA PRO A 34 2.01 8.64 -11.18
C PRO A 34 1.12 7.45 -11.53
N GLY A 35 -0.18 7.71 -11.69
CA GLY A 35 -1.19 6.70 -11.99
C GLY A 35 -0.84 5.77 -13.15
N TRP A 36 -1.03 4.47 -12.97
CA TRP A 36 -0.63 3.35 -13.83
C TRP A 36 0.89 3.14 -13.98
N MET A 37 1.69 3.93 -13.28
CA MET A 37 3.14 3.80 -13.24
C MET A 37 3.65 3.45 -11.84
N GLU A 38 2.79 3.15 -10.88
CA GLU A 38 3.11 2.85 -9.47
C GLU A 38 3.77 1.46 -9.31
N MET A 39 4.78 1.18 -10.14
CA MET A 39 5.38 -0.15 -10.27
C MET A 39 6.22 -0.52 -9.05
N ARG A 40 7.11 0.39 -8.60
CA ARG A 40 7.88 0.23 -7.36
C ARG A 40 6.95 0.21 -6.16
N THR A 41 6.04 1.17 -6.11
CA THR A 41 5.09 1.34 -5.00
C THR A 41 4.26 0.08 -4.80
N SER A 42 3.68 -0.47 -5.86
CA SER A 42 2.88 -1.70 -5.83
C SER A 42 3.71 -2.92 -5.40
N ALA A 43 4.89 -3.08 -5.97
CA ALA A 43 5.79 -4.19 -5.61
C ALA A 43 6.19 -4.10 -4.13
N ARG A 44 6.52 -2.90 -3.64
CA ARG A 44 6.89 -2.65 -2.24
C ARG A 44 5.74 -2.89 -1.27
N ILE A 45 4.53 -2.45 -1.61
CA ILE A 45 3.33 -2.74 -0.82
C ILE A 45 3.10 -4.25 -0.71
N ALA A 46 3.20 -4.97 -1.83
CA ALA A 46 3.01 -6.42 -1.84
C ALA A 46 4.03 -7.15 -0.95
N GLU A 47 5.31 -6.77 -0.99
CA GLU A 47 6.34 -7.32 -0.11
C GLU A 47 6.02 -7.09 1.37
N LEU A 48 5.56 -5.89 1.71
CA LEU A 48 5.20 -5.56 3.08
C LEU A 48 3.97 -6.33 3.56
N LEU A 49 2.91 -6.42 2.75
CA LEU A 49 1.72 -7.21 3.07
C LEU A 49 2.05 -8.70 3.29
N GLU A 50 2.93 -9.28 2.47
CA GLU A 50 3.43 -10.65 2.69
C GLU A 50 4.20 -10.76 4.01
N SER A 51 5.07 -9.80 4.30
CA SER A 51 5.86 -9.78 5.54
C SER A 51 5.01 -9.61 6.80
N TYR A 52 3.85 -8.97 6.69
CA TYR A 52 2.87 -8.82 7.76
C TYR A 52 1.95 -10.04 7.92
N GLY A 53 2.10 -11.04 7.06
CA GLY A 53 1.40 -12.31 7.19
C GLY A 53 0.00 -12.32 6.57
N CYS A 54 -0.27 -11.50 5.55
CA CYS A 54 -1.47 -11.65 4.74
C CYS A 54 -1.55 -13.07 4.17
N ASP A 55 -2.71 -13.70 4.28
CA ASP A 55 -2.95 -15.07 3.80
C ASP A 55 -2.80 -15.17 2.27
N GLN A 56 -3.13 -14.09 1.55
CA GLN A 56 -2.93 -13.96 0.11
C GLN A 56 -2.56 -12.53 -0.24
N VAL A 57 -1.67 -12.35 -1.21
CA VAL A 57 -1.36 -11.07 -1.84
C VAL A 57 -1.49 -11.21 -3.34
N LEU A 58 -2.49 -10.55 -3.92
CA LEU A 58 -2.79 -10.55 -5.34
C LEU A 58 -2.26 -9.28 -5.99
N MET A 59 -1.74 -9.39 -7.22
CA MET A 59 -1.13 -8.28 -7.95
C MET A 59 -1.37 -8.37 -9.46
N GLY A 60 -1.20 -7.23 -10.10
CA GLY A 60 -1.11 -7.19 -11.55
C GLY A 60 -2.43 -7.57 -12.23
N THR A 61 -2.39 -8.48 -13.19
CA THR A 61 -3.57 -8.94 -13.94
C THR A 61 -4.57 -9.74 -13.10
N GLU A 62 -4.19 -10.20 -11.91
CA GLU A 62 -5.10 -10.82 -10.95
C GLU A 62 -6.05 -9.79 -10.31
N VAL A 63 -5.64 -8.52 -10.29
CA VAL A 63 -6.37 -7.41 -9.66
C VAL A 63 -6.91 -6.43 -10.70
N CYS A 64 -6.11 -6.10 -11.72
CA CYS A 64 -6.45 -5.10 -12.73
C CYS A 64 -6.97 -5.76 -14.00
N LYS A 65 -8.23 -5.51 -14.35
CA LYS A 65 -8.81 -5.94 -15.60
C LYS A 65 -8.38 -5.02 -16.76
N ALA A 66 -7.68 -5.58 -17.76
CA ALA A 66 -7.02 -4.81 -18.82
C ALA A 66 -7.93 -3.85 -19.56
N ASP A 67 -9.12 -4.33 -19.94
CA ASP A 67 -10.11 -3.60 -20.74
C ASP A 67 -10.94 -2.57 -19.93
N ALA A 68 -10.81 -2.60 -18.59
CA ALA A 68 -11.49 -1.64 -17.70
C ALA A 68 -10.62 -0.45 -17.32
N ARG A 69 -9.34 -0.47 -17.64
CA ARG A 69 -8.42 0.62 -17.30
C ARG A 69 -8.61 1.80 -18.23
N MET A 70 -8.64 3.02 -17.69
CA MET A 70 -8.77 4.27 -18.43
C MET A 70 -7.57 5.17 -18.19
N GLY A 71 -7.14 5.90 -19.23
CA GLY A 71 -6.02 6.84 -19.12
C GLY A 71 -4.66 6.16 -18.90
N VAL A 72 -4.52 4.92 -19.33
CA VAL A 72 -3.24 4.20 -19.26
C VAL A 72 -2.22 4.89 -20.18
N PRO A 73 -1.00 5.20 -19.70
CA PRO A 73 0.06 5.77 -20.51
C PRO A 73 0.45 4.88 -21.71
N GLU A 74 1.14 5.46 -22.67
CA GLU A 74 1.67 4.74 -23.83
C GLU A 74 2.62 3.61 -23.37
N GLU A 75 2.56 2.47 -24.08
CA GLU A 75 3.34 1.27 -23.74
C GLU A 75 4.85 1.56 -23.67
N SER A 76 5.37 2.43 -24.54
CA SER A 76 6.77 2.84 -24.55
C SER A 76 7.18 3.54 -23.24
N LEU A 77 6.31 4.38 -22.68
CA LEU A 77 6.55 5.09 -21.42
C LEU A 77 6.49 4.12 -20.25
N LEU A 78 5.52 3.22 -20.22
CA LEU A 78 5.41 2.17 -19.20
C LEU A 78 6.63 1.25 -19.21
N GLU A 79 7.11 0.85 -20.38
CA GLU A 79 8.28 -0.02 -20.49
C GLU A 79 9.57 0.69 -20.10
N GLN A 80 9.70 1.99 -20.42
CA GLN A 80 10.82 2.81 -19.99
C GLN A 80 10.84 2.89 -18.46
N HIS A 81 9.71 3.25 -17.85
CA HIS A 81 9.60 3.35 -16.39
C HIS A 81 9.88 2.01 -15.70
N TYR A 82 9.35 0.90 -16.24
CA TYR A 82 9.66 -0.44 -15.75
C TYR A 82 11.17 -0.71 -15.69
N LYS A 83 11.91 -0.35 -16.74
CA LYS A 83 13.38 -0.53 -16.78
C LYS A 83 14.09 0.36 -15.77
N GLU A 84 13.63 1.59 -15.59
CA GLU A 84 14.18 2.52 -14.61
C GLU A 84 13.99 1.98 -13.18
N VAL A 85 12.79 1.54 -12.84
CA VAL A 85 12.49 0.94 -11.53
C VAL A 85 13.29 -0.35 -11.31
N ASN A 86 13.39 -1.21 -12.33
CA ASN A 86 14.17 -2.45 -12.24
C ASN A 86 15.67 -2.16 -12.00
N ALA A 87 16.20 -1.11 -12.63
CA ALA A 87 17.59 -0.71 -12.45
C ALA A 87 17.89 -0.18 -11.04
N LEU A 88 16.89 0.34 -10.32
CA LEU A 88 17.06 0.75 -8.92
C LEU A 88 17.28 -0.43 -7.97
N GLY A 89 16.78 -1.62 -8.30
CA GLY A 89 16.96 -2.83 -7.51
C GLY A 89 16.40 -2.76 -6.09
N GLN A 90 15.37 -1.95 -5.86
CA GLN A 90 14.81 -1.68 -4.53
C GLN A 90 13.67 -2.61 -4.13
N VAL A 91 13.12 -3.35 -5.09
CA VAL A 91 12.01 -4.30 -4.91
C VAL A 91 12.31 -5.60 -5.63
N SER A 92 11.65 -6.67 -5.25
CA SER A 92 11.80 -7.99 -5.85
C SER A 92 11.43 -7.95 -7.35
N GLU A 93 12.30 -8.54 -8.18
CA GLU A 93 12.05 -8.66 -9.62
C GLU A 93 10.76 -9.44 -9.91
N GLU A 94 10.44 -10.42 -9.09
CA GLU A 94 9.21 -11.22 -9.21
C GLU A 94 7.96 -10.34 -9.08
N LYS A 95 7.92 -9.48 -8.03
CA LYS A 95 6.80 -8.56 -7.81
C LYS A 95 6.74 -7.50 -8.90
N LEU A 96 7.89 -6.93 -9.24
CA LEU A 96 7.98 -5.92 -10.28
C LEU A 96 7.47 -6.41 -11.64
N LYS A 97 7.77 -7.66 -12.02
CA LYS A 97 7.25 -8.26 -13.27
C LYS A 97 5.72 -8.26 -13.35
N LYS A 98 5.03 -8.42 -12.22
CA LYS A 98 3.57 -8.41 -12.20
C LYS A 98 2.96 -7.03 -12.49
N THR A 99 3.71 -5.94 -12.30
CA THR A 99 3.25 -4.57 -12.55
C THR A 99 3.48 -4.10 -13.98
N ARG A 100 4.22 -4.86 -14.80
CA ARG A 100 4.60 -4.47 -16.16
C ARG A 100 3.37 -4.17 -17.02
N GLY A 101 3.44 -3.11 -17.81
CA GLY A 101 2.31 -2.64 -18.62
C GLY A 101 1.27 -1.85 -17.82
N GLY A 102 1.60 -1.35 -16.62
CA GLY A 102 0.71 -0.54 -15.80
C GLY A 102 -0.33 -1.35 -15.02
N PHE A 103 -0.05 -2.60 -14.69
CA PHE A 103 -0.91 -3.42 -13.82
C PHE A 103 -0.51 -3.25 -12.36
N THR A 104 -0.76 -2.07 -11.81
CA THR A 104 -0.23 -1.63 -10.51
C THR A 104 -1.15 -1.86 -9.31
N GLY A 105 -2.28 -2.57 -9.47
CA GLY A 105 -3.16 -2.94 -8.37
C GLY A 105 -2.56 -3.98 -7.43
N VAL A 106 -2.82 -3.85 -6.13
CA VAL A 106 -2.44 -4.81 -5.09
C VAL A 106 -3.62 -5.05 -4.15
N ILE A 107 -3.87 -6.31 -3.78
CA ILE A 107 -4.86 -6.70 -2.75
C ILE A 107 -4.18 -7.62 -1.75
N GLY A 108 -4.22 -7.26 -0.47
CA GLY A 108 -3.93 -8.14 0.65
C GLY A 108 -5.22 -8.73 1.21
N ILE A 109 -5.23 -10.02 1.49
CA ILE A 109 -6.36 -10.74 2.10
C ILE A 109 -5.91 -11.30 3.43
N LEU A 110 -6.67 -10.96 4.47
CA LEU A 110 -6.50 -11.49 5.83
C LEU A 110 -7.77 -12.24 6.22
N HIS A 111 -7.63 -13.49 6.64
CA HIS A 111 -8.73 -14.26 7.16
C HIS A 111 -8.84 -14.09 8.67
N GLY A 112 -9.98 -13.63 9.16
CA GLY A 112 -10.25 -13.55 10.59
C GLY A 112 -10.17 -14.93 11.24
N LYS A 113 -9.43 -15.06 12.34
CA LYS A 113 -9.36 -16.29 13.13
C LYS A 113 -10.40 -16.21 14.24
N LEU A 114 -11.41 -17.08 14.19
CA LEU A 114 -12.31 -17.27 15.33
C LEU A 114 -11.51 -17.92 16.46
N SER A 115 -11.58 -17.37 17.69
CA SER A 115 -10.95 -18.00 18.84
C SER A 115 -11.57 -19.38 19.09
N GLU A 116 -10.75 -20.40 19.31
CA GLU A 116 -11.21 -21.77 19.58
C GLU A 116 -12.01 -21.89 20.91
N GLU A 117 -11.93 -20.89 21.78
CA GLU A 117 -12.55 -20.84 23.10
C GLU A 117 -14.03 -20.42 23.14
N ARG A 118 -14.66 -20.17 21.97
CA ARG A 118 -16.06 -19.74 21.92
C ARG A 118 -17.04 -20.87 22.14
N THR A 119 -18.08 -20.57 22.92
CA THR A 119 -19.14 -21.54 23.24
C THR A 119 -20.04 -21.89 22.02
N ALA A 120 -20.69 -23.05 22.08
CA ALA A 120 -21.58 -23.49 20.99
C ALA A 120 -22.75 -22.53 20.71
N SER A 121 -23.19 -21.74 21.71
CA SER A 121 -24.26 -20.74 21.53
C SER A 121 -23.78 -19.50 20.82
N GLU A 122 -22.54 -19.07 21.08
CA GLU A 122 -21.87 -17.96 20.35
C GLU A 122 -21.62 -18.33 18.90
N LYS A 123 -21.16 -19.56 18.65
CA LYS A 123 -21.00 -20.11 17.28
C LYS A 123 -22.32 -20.19 16.51
N ALA A 124 -23.43 -20.42 17.17
CA ALA A 124 -24.76 -20.51 16.53
C ALA A 124 -25.32 -19.12 16.13
N SER A 125 -25.02 -18.05 16.91
CA SER A 125 -25.43 -16.68 16.58
C SER A 125 -24.57 -16.06 15.46
N GLU A 126 -23.36 -16.58 15.24
CA GLU A 126 -22.39 -16.09 14.27
C GLU A 126 -22.51 -16.71 12.87
N ARG A 127 -23.32 -17.77 12.68
CA ARG A 127 -23.61 -18.30 11.32
C ARG A 127 -24.14 -17.25 10.34
N ALA A 128 -24.67 -16.13 10.85
CA ALA A 128 -25.01 -14.96 10.04
C ALA A 128 -23.81 -14.06 9.73
N SER A 129 -22.69 -14.18 10.46
CA SER A 129 -21.48 -13.36 10.29
C SER A 129 -20.34 -14.07 9.51
N GLU A 130 -20.49 -15.39 9.28
CA GLU A 130 -19.46 -16.20 8.59
C GLU A 130 -19.11 -15.75 7.15
N ASN A 131 -19.86 -14.79 6.61
CA ASN A 131 -19.65 -14.23 5.27
C ASN A 131 -19.44 -12.71 5.27
N GLN A 132 -19.12 -12.10 6.42
CA GLN A 132 -18.84 -10.66 6.43
C GLN A 132 -17.41 -10.40 5.94
N VAL A 133 -17.31 -9.62 4.87
CA VAL A 133 -16.04 -9.13 4.33
C VAL A 133 -15.97 -7.63 4.57
N LEU A 134 -14.90 -7.19 5.21
CA LEU A 134 -14.56 -5.77 5.33
C LEU A 134 -13.48 -5.46 4.29
N ALA A 135 -13.73 -4.48 3.44
CA ALA A 135 -12.79 -4.06 2.43
C ALA A 135 -12.38 -2.59 2.65
N PHE A 136 -11.09 -2.34 2.64
CA PHE A 136 -10.51 -0.99 2.64
C PHE A 136 -9.88 -0.70 1.28
N ARG A 137 -10.08 0.51 0.76
CA ARG A 137 -9.43 0.98 -0.47
C ARG A 137 -8.56 2.18 -0.16
N PHE A 138 -7.37 2.17 -0.70
CA PHE A 138 -6.38 3.25 -0.57
C PHE A 138 -5.83 3.61 -1.94
N ASP A 139 -5.68 4.91 -2.20
CA ASP A 139 -5.05 5.41 -3.41
C ASP A 139 -3.53 5.49 -3.18
N ILE A 140 -2.73 5.20 -4.22
CA ILE A 140 -1.27 5.04 -4.10
C ILE A 140 -0.47 5.88 -5.11
N ASP A 141 -1.15 6.58 -6.02
CA ASP A 141 -0.54 7.38 -7.06
C ASP A 141 -0.06 8.75 -6.56
N ALA A 142 0.93 9.30 -7.26
CA ALA A 142 1.43 10.65 -7.07
C ALA A 142 0.89 11.60 -8.15
N LEU A 143 1.04 12.91 -7.91
CA LEU A 143 0.60 13.95 -8.83
C LEU A 143 1.78 14.54 -9.63
N PRO A 144 1.53 15.07 -10.85
CA PRO A 144 2.52 15.76 -11.66
C PRO A 144 2.78 17.18 -11.12
N VAL A 145 3.33 17.25 -9.93
CA VAL A 145 3.68 18.48 -9.20
C VAL A 145 5.15 18.41 -8.81
N THR A 146 5.92 19.44 -9.15
CA THR A 146 7.30 19.56 -8.72
C THR A 146 7.36 19.96 -7.25
N GLU A 147 8.02 19.15 -6.45
CA GLU A 147 8.20 19.45 -5.03
C GLU A 147 9.21 20.56 -4.81
N CYS A 148 8.94 21.41 -3.82
CA CYS A 148 9.78 22.56 -3.48
C CYS A 148 11.16 22.10 -2.96
N GLU A 149 12.23 22.76 -3.46
CA GLU A 149 13.64 22.52 -3.07
C GLU A 149 14.15 23.49 -1.98
N ASN A 150 13.25 24.32 -1.44
CA ASN A 150 13.64 25.26 -0.40
C ASN A 150 14.00 24.52 0.89
N MET A 151 15.11 24.89 1.52
CA MET A 151 15.57 24.35 2.81
C MET A 151 14.57 24.55 3.97
N ASP A 152 13.62 25.46 3.84
CA ASP A 152 12.51 25.61 4.80
C ASP A 152 11.40 24.57 4.58
N HIS A 153 11.39 23.89 3.42
CA HIS A 153 10.48 22.79 3.14
C HIS A 153 10.84 21.56 3.96
N PHE A 154 9.90 21.07 4.77
CA PHE A 154 10.17 20.02 5.74
C PHE A 154 10.73 18.71 5.12
N PRO A 155 10.19 18.18 4.00
CA PRO A 155 10.75 17.00 3.34
C PRO A 155 12.20 17.21 2.87
N GLU A 156 12.53 18.37 2.29
CA GLU A 156 13.90 18.71 1.90
C GLU A 156 14.83 18.74 3.11
N LYS A 157 14.45 19.49 4.14
CA LYS A 157 15.21 19.61 5.40
C LYS A 157 15.45 18.26 6.09
N GLN A 158 14.51 17.32 5.97
CA GLN A 158 14.58 15.99 6.59
C GLN A 158 15.12 14.90 5.66
N GLY A 159 15.47 15.24 4.42
CA GLY A 159 16.10 14.33 3.46
C GLY A 159 15.17 13.25 2.86
N PHE A 160 13.87 13.51 2.82
CA PHE A 160 12.91 12.59 2.18
C PHE A 160 12.08 13.24 1.08
N ARG A 161 12.49 14.40 0.56
CA ARG A 161 11.88 15.02 -0.61
C ARG A 161 11.85 14.06 -1.79
N SER A 162 10.88 14.21 -2.68
CA SER A 162 10.80 13.46 -3.93
C SER A 162 12.12 13.53 -4.71
N ILE A 163 12.61 12.37 -5.11
CA ILE A 163 13.74 12.25 -6.04
C ILE A 163 13.29 12.14 -7.50
N CYS A 164 11.98 12.08 -7.75
CA CYS A 164 11.38 11.97 -9.07
C CYS A 164 11.03 13.37 -9.61
N PRO A 165 11.78 13.92 -10.58
CA PRO A 165 11.51 15.26 -11.09
C PRO A 165 10.10 15.39 -11.66
N GLY A 166 9.38 16.42 -11.20
CA GLY A 166 8.03 16.73 -11.68
C GLY A 166 6.91 15.92 -11.03
N TYR A 167 7.21 15.06 -10.05
CA TYR A 167 6.20 14.29 -9.31
C TYR A 167 6.40 14.39 -7.80
N MET A 168 5.31 14.48 -7.07
CA MET A 168 5.27 14.36 -5.61
C MET A 168 3.92 13.85 -5.12
N HIS A 169 3.88 13.33 -3.90
CA HIS A 169 2.63 13.00 -3.21
C HIS A 169 1.92 14.24 -2.65
N ALA A 170 1.50 15.16 -3.55
CA ALA A 170 0.84 16.40 -3.17
C ALA A 170 -0.61 16.21 -2.65
N CYS A 171 -1.24 15.05 -2.91
CA CYS A 171 -2.55 14.69 -2.37
C CYS A 171 -2.47 13.94 -1.03
N GLY A 172 -1.28 13.43 -0.67
CA GLY A 172 -1.09 12.68 0.58
C GLY A 172 -1.34 11.17 0.45
N HIS A 173 -1.30 10.60 -0.76
CA HIS A 173 -1.48 9.15 -0.94
C HIS A 173 -0.34 8.33 -0.33
N ASP A 174 0.85 8.90 -0.13
CA ASP A 174 1.91 8.34 0.70
C ASP A 174 1.47 8.06 2.14
N ASN A 175 0.60 8.92 2.68
CA ASN A 175 -0.03 8.70 3.99
C ASN A 175 -1.12 7.61 3.92
N HIS A 176 -1.90 7.56 2.83
CA HIS A 176 -2.86 6.47 2.62
C HIS A 176 -2.15 5.11 2.60
N ILE A 177 -1.00 5.01 1.93
CA ILE A 177 -0.19 3.78 1.91
C ILE A 177 0.27 3.41 3.32
N ALA A 178 0.79 4.38 4.09
CA ALA A 178 1.22 4.12 5.47
C ALA A 178 0.04 3.66 6.35
N MET A 179 -1.13 4.27 6.21
CA MET A 179 -2.36 3.87 6.93
C MET A 179 -2.80 2.45 6.55
N LEU A 180 -2.79 2.09 5.25
CA LEU A 180 -3.08 0.73 4.78
C LEU A 180 -2.16 -0.29 5.44
N LEU A 181 -0.85 -0.01 5.42
CA LEU A 181 0.16 -0.91 5.95
C LEU A 181 0.06 -1.06 7.47
N GLY A 182 -0.26 0.02 8.19
CA GLY A 182 -0.53 -0.04 9.62
C GLY A 182 -1.80 -0.83 9.95
N ALA A 183 -2.84 -0.74 9.12
CA ALA A 183 -4.07 -1.49 9.33
C ALA A 183 -3.93 -2.99 8.98
N ALA A 184 -2.95 -3.35 8.15
CA ALA A 184 -2.68 -4.73 7.76
C ALA A 184 -1.75 -5.46 8.74
N LYS A 185 -1.06 -4.73 9.61
CA LYS A 185 -0.11 -5.24 10.60
C LYS A 185 -0.77 -5.50 11.93
#